data_6fb5eb7f5319353310af4a3afa3cb287
#
_entry.id   6fb5eb7f5319353310af4a3afa3cb287
#
_cell.length_a   1.000
_cell.length_b   1.000
_cell.length_c   1.000
_cell.angle_alpha   90.00
_cell.angle_beta   90.00
_cell.angle_gamma   90.00
#
_symmetry.space_group_name_H-M   'P 1'
#
loop_
_entity.id
_entity.type
_entity.pdbx_description
1 polymer ?
#
loop_
_entity_poly.entity_id
_entity_poly.type
_entity_poly.pdbx_seq_one_letter_code
_entity_poly.pdbx_strand_id
1 'polypeptide(L)'
;MLKYKKIKGNLVHETSVINWDKLVIGKGNKIGPYVIIGNEAQHPKKKSEGKIFIGDNNKFNQFCNVNLPTNLRKKTIIGNNNYFMNSSTIDHDCIIEDNVILSSNCILGGNVRIMKNSQLGIGTTVHQNQILGSYVMIGMKTIITKRINVKPGYVYYGKPAKMIKKNIIGLKRNKISSDILKKEYKRFSKLKI
;
A
#
# COMPACT_ATOMS: atom_id res chain seq x y z
N MET A 1 -8.34 -23.12 -16.49
CA MET A 1 -6.94 -22.78 -16.12
C MET A 1 -6.76 -21.28 -16.17
N LEU A 2 -6.14 -20.63 -15.17
CA LEU A 2 -5.93 -19.19 -15.19
C LEU A 2 -4.90 -18.82 -16.28
N LYS A 3 -5.27 -17.94 -17.20
CA LYS A 3 -4.43 -17.57 -18.34
C LYS A 3 -3.62 -16.31 -18.03
N TYR A 4 -2.32 -16.47 -17.90
CA TYR A 4 -1.36 -15.37 -17.74
C TYR A 4 -0.54 -15.17 -19.01
N LYS A 5 -0.31 -13.91 -19.36
CA LYS A 5 0.62 -13.49 -20.41
C LYS A 5 1.81 -12.76 -19.81
N LYS A 6 2.97 -12.90 -20.43
CA LYS A 6 4.17 -12.13 -20.03
C LYS A 6 4.17 -10.79 -20.79
N ILE A 7 4.02 -9.68 -20.06
CA ILE A 7 3.97 -8.33 -20.63
C ILE A 7 4.99 -7.46 -19.90
N LYS A 8 5.93 -6.84 -20.63
CA LYS A 8 7.00 -5.99 -20.05
C LYS A 8 7.72 -6.63 -18.84
N GLY A 9 8.00 -7.95 -18.90
CA GLY A 9 8.67 -8.69 -17.82
C GLY A 9 7.79 -9.07 -16.63
N ASN A 10 6.48 -8.89 -16.74
CA ASN A 10 5.49 -9.18 -15.69
C ASN A 10 4.51 -10.27 -16.13
N LEU A 11 3.95 -11.03 -15.16
CA LEU A 11 2.86 -11.98 -15.43
C LEU A 11 1.53 -11.27 -15.21
N VAL A 12 0.76 -11.09 -16.29
CA VAL A 12 -0.51 -10.36 -16.29
C VAL A 12 -1.64 -11.30 -16.68
N HIS A 13 -2.68 -11.39 -15.85
CA HIS A 13 -3.86 -12.18 -16.18
C HIS A 13 -4.68 -11.51 -17.28
N GLU A 14 -5.26 -12.28 -18.19
CA GLU A 14 -5.98 -11.76 -19.36
C GLU A 14 -7.21 -10.89 -19.01
N THR A 15 -7.80 -11.08 -17.84
CA THR A 15 -8.95 -10.29 -17.36
C THR A 15 -8.55 -9.01 -16.59
N SER A 16 -7.26 -8.72 -16.46
CA SER A 16 -6.80 -7.48 -15.79
C SER A 16 -7.01 -6.28 -16.71
N VAL A 17 -7.41 -5.16 -16.13
CA VAL A 17 -7.57 -3.88 -16.84
C VAL A 17 -6.45 -2.93 -16.43
N ILE A 18 -5.58 -2.59 -17.35
CA ILE A 18 -4.37 -1.78 -17.06
C ILE A 18 -4.28 -0.60 -18.01
N ASN A 19 -4.20 0.60 -17.48
CA ASN A 19 -3.89 1.81 -18.23
C ASN A 19 -2.38 1.94 -18.43
N TRP A 20 -1.87 1.31 -19.48
CA TRP A 20 -0.43 1.23 -19.78
C TRP A 20 0.20 2.59 -20.08
N ASP A 21 -0.56 3.57 -20.57
CA ASP A 21 -0.05 4.92 -20.89
C ASP A 21 0.23 5.74 -19.64
N LYS A 22 -0.46 5.42 -18.55
CA LYS A 22 -0.31 6.07 -17.26
C LYS A 22 0.50 5.25 -16.25
N LEU A 23 1.10 4.12 -16.68
CA LEU A 23 1.81 3.19 -15.82
C LEU A 23 3.30 3.09 -16.16
N VAL A 24 4.15 3.34 -15.16
CA VAL A 24 5.57 2.98 -15.16
C VAL A 24 5.73 1.81 -14.20
N ILE A 25 6.15 0.65 -14.69
CA ILE A 25 6.24 -0.59 -13.91
C ILE A 25 7.57 -1.30 -14.12
N GLY A 26 8.14 -1.81 -13.03
CA GLY A 26 9.32 -2.65 -13.04
C GLY A 26 9.03 -4.06 -13.57
N LYS A 27 9.80 -5.04 -13.11
CA LYS A 27 9.75 -6.43 -13.56
C LYS A 27 9.35 -7.39 -12.45
N GLY A 28 9.00 -8.63 -12.82
CA GLY A 28 8.70 -9.70 -11.86
C GLY A 28 7.37 -9.55 -11.14
N ASN A 29 6.54 -8.57 -11.51
CA ASN A 29 5.22 -8.40 -10.89
C ASN A 29 4.23 -9.46 -11.40
N LYS A 30 3.35 -9.94 -10.50
CA LYS A 30 2.22 -10.81 -10.83
C LYS A 30 0.92 -10.06 -10.62
N ILE A 31 0.18 -9.83 -11.70
CA ILE A 31 -1.10 -9.14 -11.71
C ILE A 31 -2.20 -10.16 -11.96
N GLY A 32 -3.01 -10.42 -10.95
CA GLY A 32 -4.03 -11.45 -10.90
C GLY A 32 -5.31 -11.10 -11.64
N PRO A 33 -6.29 -12.01 -11.65
CA PRO A 33 -7.57 -11.79 -12.34
C PRO A 33 -8.32 -10.56 -11.83
N TYR A 34 -8.95 -9.84 -12.75
CA TYR A 34 -9.80 -8.67 -12.46
C TYR A 34 -9.10 -7.56 -11.65
N VAL A 35 -7.78 -7.51 -11.69
CA VAL A 35 -7.02 -6.39 -11.12
C VAL A 35 -7.18 -5.19 -12.03
N ILE A 36 -7.41 -4.01 -11.44
CA ILE A 36 -7.52 -2.75 -12.16
C ILE A 36 -6.36 -1.84 -11.74
N ILE A 37 -5.53 -1.42 -12.69
CA ILE A 37 -4.44 -0.45 -12.46
C ILE A 37 -4.60 0.73 -13.39
N GLY A 38 -4.76 1.92 -12.82
CA GLY A 38 -4.91 3.15 -13.60
C GLY A 38 -6.35 3.56 -13.81
N ASN A 39 -7.25 3.15 -12.92
CA ASN A 39 -8.60 3.70 -12.83
C ASN A 39 -8.56 5.16 -12.34
N GLU A 40 -9.62 5.90 -12.58
CA GLU A 40 -9.73 7.28 -12.15
C GLU A 40 -9.63 7.44 -10.63
N ALA A 41 -9.02 8.55 -10.19
CA ALA A 41 -8.98 8.93 -8.79
C ALA A 41 -10.42 9.14 -8.28
N GLN A 42 -10.78 8.49 -7.19
CA GLN A 42 -12.09 8.67 -6.57
C GLN A 42 -12.14 10.01 -5.80
N HIS A 43 -12.21 11.10 -6.57
CA HIS A 43 -12.26 12.44 -6.02
C HIS A 43 -13.31 13.30 -6.74
N PRO A 44 -14.33 13.83 -6.05
CA PRO A 44 -15.50 14.45 -6.69
C PRO A 44 -15.18 15.74 -7.47
N LYS A 45 -14.04 16.38 -7.21
CA LYS A 45 -13.71 17.69 -7.81
C LYS A 45 -12.38 17.70 -8.59
N LYS A 46 -11.64 16.61 -8.64
CA LYS A 46 -10.31 16.57 -9.28
C LYS A 46 -10.30 15.57 -10.42
N LYS A 47 -9.65 15.94 -11.52
CA LYS A 47 -9.39 15.05 -12.64
C LYS A 47 -8.27 14.07 -12.29
N SER A 48 -8.29 12.91 -12.92
CA SER A 48 -7.21 11.91 -12.79
C SER A 48 -6.11 12.24 -13.78
N GLU A 49 -5.00 12.76 -13.27
CA GLU A 49 -3.84 13.15 -14.06
C GLU A 49 -2.56 12.57 -13.45
N GLY A 50 -1.48 12.53 -14.25
CA GLY A 50 -0.20 11.98 -13.80
C GLY A 50 -0.08 10.48 -14.01
N LYS A 51 0.88 9.84 -13.28
CA LYS A 51 1.24 8.43 -13.51
C LYS A 51 1.30 7.64 -12.21
N ILE A 52 1.08 6.34 -12.35
CA ILE A 52 1.34 5.33 -11.34
C ILE A 52 2.76 4.79 -11.56
N PHE A 53 3.50 4.63 -10.47
CA PHE A 53 4.83 4.02 -10.47
C PHE A 53 4.82 2.77 -9.60
N ILE A 54 5.16 1.63 -10.17
CA ILE A 54 5.22 0.33 -9.49
C ILE A 54 6.63 -0.24 -9.67
N GLY A 55 7.27 -0.62 -8.58
CA GLY A 55 8.57 -1.28 -8.59
C GLY A 55 8.51 -2.74 -9.01
N ASP A 56 9.42 -3.54 -8.47
CA ASP A 56 9.63 -4.92 -8.87
C ASP A 56 8.96 -5.93 -7.91
N ASN A 57 8.68 -7.14 -8.43
CA ASN A 57 8.31 -8.33 -7.65
C ASN A 57 7.06 -8.16 -6.76
N ASN A 58 6.13 -7.29 -7.13
CA ASN A 58 4.86 -7.14 -6.41
C ASN A 58 3.85 -8.20 -6.87
N LYS A 59 2.96 -8.58 -5.94
CA LYS A 59 1.83 -9.48 -6.24
C LYS A 59 0.53 -8.75 -5.97
N PHE A 60 -0.30 -8.65 -7.01
CA PHE A 60 -1.68 -8.16 -6.94
C PHE A 60 -2.61 -9.33 -7.14
N ASN A 61 -3.35 -9.70 -6.10
CA ASN A 61 -4.36 -10.76 -6.20
C ASN A 61 -5.66 -10.22 -6.80
N GLN A 62 -6.66 -11.08 -6.93
CA GLN A 62 -7.92 -10.79 -7.62
C GLN A 62 -8.60 -9.54 -7.05
N PHE A 63 -9.18 -8.75 -7.95
CA PHE A 63 -9.97 -7.56 -7.62
C PHE A 63 -9.22 -6.45 -6.89
N CYS A 64 -7.87 -6.48 -6.88
CA CYS A 64 -7.12 -5.33 -6.40
C CYS A 64 -7.32 -4.12 -7.32
N ASN A 65 -7.40 -2.94 -6.72
CA ASN A 65 -7.55 -1.69 -7.45
C ASN A 65 -6.46 -0.69 -7.07
N VAL A 66 -5.86 -0.03 -8.08
CA VAL A 66 -4.86 1.04 -7.91
C VAL A 66 -5.27 2.23 -8.76
N ASN A 67 -5.62 3.33 -8.10
CA ASN A 67 -6.12 4.53 -8.76
C ASN A 67 -5.01 5.50 -9.18
N LEU A 68 -5.28 6.23 -10.25
CA LEU A 68 -4.46 7.33 -10.74
C LEU A 68 -4.35 8.45 -9.70
N PRO A 69 -3.28 9.26 -9.71
CA PRO A 69 -3.19 10.45 -8.89
C PRO A 69 -4.13 11.56 -9.36
N THR A 70 -4.40 12.54 -8.48
CA THR A 70 -5.37 13.62 -8.71
C THR A 70 -4.84 14.77 -9.56
N ASN A 71 -3.56 14.83 -9.86
CA ASN A 71 -2.97 15.85 -10.74
C ASN A 71 -1.58 15.45 -11.23
N LEU A 72 -1.03 16.18 -12.23
CA LEU A 72 0.25 15.89 -12.86
C LEU A 72 1.47 15.94 -11.93
N ARG A 73 1.41 16.69 -10.83
CA ARG A 73 2.51 16.82 -9.87
C ARG A 73 2.50 15.72 -8.82
N LYS A 74 1.37 15.02 -8.66
CA LYS A 74 1.21 13.90 -7.73
C LYS A 74 1.46 12.57 -8.41
N LYS A 75 1.77 11.57 -7.60
CA LYS A 75 2.06 10.22 -8.04
C LYS A 75 1.43 9.21 -7.09
N THR A 76 0.87 8.13 -7.62
CA THR A 76 0.63 6.91 -6.85
C THR A 76 1.87 6.04 -7.01
N ILE A 77 2.53 5.71 -5.91
CA ILE A 77 3.82 5.00 -5.90
C ILE A 77 3.70 3.72 -5.09
N ILE A 78 4.13 2.62 -5.68
CA ILE A 78 4.25 1.30 -5.05
C ILE A 78 5.69 0.84 -5.22
N GLY A 79 6.37 0.58 -4.13
CA GLY A 79 7.75 0.07 -4.10
C GLY A 79 7.85 -1.38 -4.55
N ASN A 80 8.76 -2.12 -3.93
CA ASN A 80 9.12 -3.47 -4.34
C ASN A 80 8.62 -4.53 -3.36
N ASN A 81 8.46 -5.78 -3.83
CA ASN A 81 8.17 -6.96 -3.02
C ASN A 81 6.89 -6.84 -2.16
N ASN A 82 5.91 -6.08 -2.61
CA ASN A 82 4.65 -5.92 -1.90
C ASN A 82 3.66 -7.05 -2.23
N TYR A 83 2.76 -7.33 -1.30
CA TYR A 83 1.72 -8.33 -1.48
C TYR A 83 0.35 -7.77 -1.17
N PHE A 84 -0.47 -7.63 -2.18
CA PHE A 84 -1.84 -7.14 -2.12
C PHE A 84 -2.79 -8.30 -2.29
N MET A 85 -3.48 -8.67 -1.20
CA MET A 85 -4.46 -9.75 -1.23
C MET A 85 -5.78 -9.27 -1.85
N ASN A 86 -6.70 -10.19 -2.06
CA ASN A 86 -7.94 -9.98 -2.79
C ASN A 86 -8.70 -8.73 -2.34
N SER A 87 -9.21 -7.99 -3.31
CA SER A 87 -10.08 -6.83 -3.09
C SER A 87 -9.44 -5.69 -2.27
N SER A 88 -8.11 -5.61 -2.21
CA SER A 88 -7.46 -4.46 -1.61
C SER A 88 -7.50 -3.26 -2.56
N THR A 89 -7.78 -2.08 -2.01
CA THR A 89 -7.89 -0.82 -2.77
C THR A 89 -6.82 0.17 -2.32
N ILE A 90 -6.09 0.69 -3.29
CA ILE A 90 -5.09 1.75 -3.14
C ILE A 90 -5.61 2.96 -3.89
N ASP A 91 -6.13 3.94 -3.16
CA ASP A 91 -6.67 5.14 -3.77
C ASP A 91 -5.57 6.12 -4.22
N HIS A 92 -5.98 7.22 -4.80
CA HIS A 92 -5.14 8.23 -5.44
C HIS A 92 -4.02 8.78 -4.54
N ASP A 93 -2.90 9.15 -5.12
CA ASP A 93 -1.79 9.84 -4.45
C ASP A 93 -1.11 9.03 -3.32
N CYS A 94 -1.38 7.73 -3.21
CA CYS A 94 -0.79 6.86 -2.19
C CYS A 94 0.68 6.57 -2.45
N ILE A 95 1.45 6.41 -1.38
CA ILE A 95 2.84 5.97 -1.42
C ILE A 95 2.99 4.74 -0.54
N ILE A 96 3.26 3.59 -1.15
CA ILE A 96 3.50 2.32 -0.49
C ILE A 96 4.97 1.96 -0.69
N GLU A 97 5.71 1.84 0.39
CA GLU A 97 7.12 1.48 0.35
C GLU A 97 7.29 -0.04 0.15
N ASP A 98 8.49 -0.57 0.36
CA ASP A 98 8.81 -1.96 0.08
C ASP A 98 8.31 -2.93 1.17
N ASN A 99 8.05 -4.18 0.77
CA ASN A 99 7.69 -5.30 1.65
C ASN A 99 6.43 -5.03 2.50
N VAL A 100 5.46 -4.33 1.94
CA VAL A 100 4.16 -4.09 2.59
C VAL A 100 3.18 -5.20 2.21
N ILE A 101 2.41 -5.65 3.19
CA ILE A 101 1.31 -6.60 2.99
C ILE A 101 -0.01 -5.90 3.29
N LEU A 102 -0.88 -5.82 2.28
CA LEU A 102 -2.29 -5.50 2.45
C LEU A 102 -3.08 -6.80 2.39
N SER A 103 -3.63 -7.22 3.52
CA SER A 103 -4.52 -8.38 3.54
C SER A 103 -5.84 -8.09 2.82
N SER A 104 -6.66 -9.10 2.57
CA SER A 104 -7.91 -8.97 1.81
C SER A 104 -8.83 -7.86 2.34
N ASN A 105 -9.48 -7.16 1.42
CA ASN A 105 -10.40 -6.06 1.72
C ASN A 105 -9.77 -4.88 2.49
N CYS A 106 -8.47 -4.68 2.41
CA CYS A 106 -7.84 -3.45 2.90
C CYS A 106 -8.19 -2.28 1.99
N ILE A 107 -8.57 -1.15 2.59
CA ILE A 107 -8.91 0.08 1.85
C ILE A 107 -8.01 1.21 2.33
N LEU A 108 -7.27 1.80 1.41
CA LEU A 108 -6.47 2.99 1.65
C LEU A 108 -7.16 4.18 1.00
N GLY A 109 -7.53 5.17 1.78
CA GLY A 109 -7.99 6.46 1.25
C GLY A 109 -6.88 7.25 0.59
N GLY A 110 -7.23 8.30 -0.14
CA GLY A 110 -6.26 9.08 -0.91
C GLY A 110 -5.12 9.66 -0.08
N ASN A 111 -3.93 9.76 -0.69
CA ASN A 111 -2.72 10.33 -0.09
C ASN A 111 -2.26 9.62 1.20
N VAL A 112 -2.49 8.31 1.30
CA VAL A 112 -1.96 7.49 2.39
C VAL A 112 -0.52 7.09 2.09
N ARG A 113 0.35 7.18 3.09
CA ARG A 113 1.70 6.61 3.03
C ARG A 113 1.83 5.43 3.98
N ILE A 114 2.30 4.30 3.47
CA ILE A 114 2.67 3.14 4.27
C ILE A 114 4.18 2.91 4.13
N MET A 115 4.88 3.02 5.25
CA MET A 115 6.32 2.79 5.30
C MET A 115 6.63 1.29 5.26
N LYS A 116 7.86 0.94 4.90
CA LYS A 116 8.32 -0.42 4.61
C LYS A 116 8.04 -1.45 5.70
N ASN A 117 7.95 -2.72 5.30
CA ASN A 117 7.80 -3.89 6.17
C ASN A 117 6.58 -3.81 7.11
N SER A 118 5.51 -3.21 6.65
CA SER A 118 4.26 -3.05 7.40
C SER A 118 3.21 -4.03 6.92
N GLN A 119 2.39 -4.53 7.83
CA GLN A 119 1.32 -5.46 7.52
C GLN A 119 -0.02 -4.95 8.03
N LEU A 120 -1.02 -4.89 7.14
CA LEU A 120 -2.39 -4.53 7.45
C LEU A 120 -3.27 -5.79 7.39
N GLY A 121 -3.96 -6.07 8.48
CA GLY A 121 -4.87 -7.20 8.60
C GLY A 121 -6.14 -7.05 7.76
N ILE A 122 -6.85 -8.15 7.55
CA ILE A 122 -8.08 -8.23 6.74
C ILE A 122 -9.08 -7.13 7.11
N GLY A 123 -9.61 -6.43 6.10
CA GLY A 123 -10.62 -5.40 6.29
C GLY A 123 -10.16 -4.13 6.99
N THR A 124 -8.84 -3.90 7.08
CA THR A 124 -8.30 -2.63 7.61
C THR A 124 -8.68 -1.48 6.68
N THR A 125 -9.21 -0.40 7.27
CA THR A 125 -9.52 0.83 6.54
C THR A 125 -8.68 1.99 7.05
N VAL A 126 -8.03 2.70 6.14
CA VAL A 126 -7.14 3.84 6.46
C VAL A 126 -7.71 5.12 5.88
N HIS A 127 -8.00 6.09 6.75
CA HIS A 127 -8.47 7.41 6.35
C HIS A 127 -7.42 8.13 5.48
N GLN A 128 -7.88 8.94 4.55
CA GLN A 128 -6.99 9.76 3.70
C GLN A 128 -5.97 10.59 4.50
N ASN A 129 -4.83 10.89 3.87
CA ASN A 129 -3.74 11.69 4.44
C ASN A 129 -3.10 11.08 5.71
N GLN A 130 -3.12 9.77 5.87
CA GLN A 130 -2.47 9.10 7.00
C GLN A 130 -1.08 8.59 6.62
N ILE A 131 -0.17 8.60 7.61
CA ILE A 131 1.15 7.99 7.50
C ILE A 131 1.25 6.86 8.52
N LEU A 132 1.49 5.65 8.04
CA LEU A 132 1.74 4.47 8.86
C LEU A 132 3.25 4.19 8.88
N GLY A 133 3.82 4.11 10.08
CA GLY A 133 5.24 3.89 10.29
C GLY A 133 5.72 2.51 9.82
N SER A 134 7.03 2.34 9.69
CA SER A 134 7.64 1.06 9.31
C SER A 134 7.44 -0.02 10.37
N TYR A 135 7.40 -1.29 9.94
CA TYR A 135 7.31 -2.45 10.84
C TYR A 135 6.06 -2.47 11.72
N VAL A 136 4.98 -1.81 11.31
CA VAL A 136 3.71 -1.86 12.03
C VAL A 136 2.93 -3.11 11.69
N MET A 137 2.16 -3.60 12.66
CA MET A 137 1.13 -4.61 12.46
C MET A 137 -0.22 -4.00 12.81
N ILE A 138 -1.11 -3.95 11.84
CA ILE A 138 -2.49 -3.49 12.05
C ILE A 138 -3.38 -4.72 12.12
N GLY A 139 -4.13 -4.85 13.20
CA GLY A 139 -5.07 -5.98 13.38
C GLY A 139 -6.23 -5.94 12.39
N MET A 140 -6.91 -7.08 12.23
CA MET A 140 -8.06 -7.20 11.32
C MET A 140 -9.18 -6.22 11.68
N LYS A 141 -9.90 -5.73 10.64
CA LYS A 141 -11.04 -4.81 10.80
C LYS A 141 -10.75 -3.52 11.59
N THR A 142 -9.48 -3.11 11.63
CA THR A 142 -9.06 -1.87 12.29
C THR A 142 -9.36 -0.66 11.42
N ILE A 143 -9.80 0.43 12.04
CA ILE A 143 -10.05 1.72 11.36
C ILE A 143 -9.01 2.74 11.85
N ILE A 144 -8.11 3.16 10.94
CA ILE A 144 -7.17 4.24 11.16
C ILE A 144 -7.84 5.56 10.79
N THR A 145 -8.24 6.35 11.77
CA THR A 145 -8.92 7.63 11.59
C THR A 145 -7.92 8.79 11.51
N LYS A 146 -8.40 9.99 11.17
CA LYS A 146 -7.61 11.20 10.87
C LYS A 146 -6.57 11.61 11.93
N ARG A 147 -6.74 11.28 13.19
CA ARG A 147 -5.86 11.78 14.27
C ARG A 147 -4.97 10.72 14.90
N ILE A 148 -4.89 9.53 14.28
CA ILE A 148 -4.13 8.43 14.85
C ILE A 148 -2.69 8.48 14.36
N ASN A 149 -1.77 8.53 15.34
CA ASN A 149 -0.34 8.48 15.08
C ASN A 149 0.16 7.04 15.06
N VAL A 150 0.27 6.44 13.87
CA VAL A 150 0.71 5.05 13.69
C VAL A 150 2.24 4.98 13.67
N LYS A 151 2.86 4.95 14.86
CA LYS A 151 4.32 4.96 15.07
C LYS A 151 4.99 3.67 14.58
N PRO A 152 6.26 3.73 14.09
CA PRO A 152 7.00 2.55 13.68
C PRO A 152 7.14 1.49 14.77
N GLY A 153 7.07 0.20 14.41
CA GLY A 153 7.37 -0.91 15.28
C GLY A 153 6.31 -1.27 16.33
N TYR A 154 5.07 -0.83 16.14
CA TYR A 154 3.95 -1.15 17.06
C TYR A 154 2.83 -1.94 16.39
N VAL A 155 2.02 -2.57 17.23
CA VAL A 155 0.76 -3.22 16.88
C VAL A 155 -0.39 -2.28 17.21
N TYR A 156 -1.32 -2.12 16.27
CA TYR A 156 -2.54 -1.34 16.44
C TYR A 156 -3.77 -2.19 16.18
N TYR A 157 -4.84 -1.94 16.92
CA TYR A 157 -6.11 -2.63 16.76
C TYR A 157 -7.28 -1.75 17.22
N GLY A 158 -8.46 -1.97 16.62
CA GLY A 158 -9.74 -1.40 17.06
C GLY A 158 -10.37 -0.36 16.12
N LYS A 159 -11.53 0.14 16.55
CA LYS A 159 -12.38 1.12 15.82
C LYS A 159 -12.82 2.23 16.78
N PRO A 160 -12.10 3.35 16.87
CA PRO A 160 -10.85 3.71 16.18
C PRO A 160 -9.63 2.92 16.69
N ALA A 161 -8.58 2.86 15.89
CA ALA A 161 -7.36 2.15 16.21
C ALA A 161 -6.68 2.70 17.46
N LYS A 162 -6.20 1.80 18.32
CA LYS A 162 -5.37 2.11 19.49
C LYS A 162 -4.05 1.36 19.39
N MET A 163 -2.98 1.97 19.88
CA MET A 163 -1.70 1.28 20.06
C MET A 163 -1.84 0.23 21.15
N ILE A 164 -1.52 -1.03 20.84
CA ILE A 164 -1.67 -2.16 21.77
C ILE A 164 -0.34 -2.50 22.44
N LYS A 165 0.70 -2.75 21.64
CA LYS A 165 2.01 -3.19 22.13
C LYS A 165 3.10 -2.99 21.08
N LYS A 166 4.36 -3.16 21.47
CA LYS A 166 5.49 -3.24 20.54
C LYS A 166 5.37 -4.49 19.66
N ASN A 167 5.64 -4.35 18.35
CA ASN A 167 5.62 -5.46 17.39
C ASN A 167 6.89 -6.30 17.47
N ILE A 168 7.13 -6.96 18.61
CA ILE A 168 8.35 -7.74 18.88
C ILE A 168 8.56 -8.82 17.81
N ILE A 169 7.48 -9.52 17.44
CA ILE A 169 7.55 -10.61 16.44
C ILE A 169 7.98 -10.06 15.08
N GLY A 170 7.34 -8.99 14.62
CA GLY A 170 7.67 -8.36 13.33
C GLY A 170 9.11 -7.81 13.32
N LEU A 171 9.54 -7.18 14.40
CA LEU A 171 10.91 -6.67 14.53
C LEU A 171 11.95 -7.80 14.51
N LYS A 172 11.74 -8.89 15.25
CA LYS A 172 12.62 -10.07 15.24
C LYS A 172 12.68 -10.73 13.87
N ARG A 173 11.52 -10.95 13.22
CA ARG A 173 11.45 -11.53 11.87
C ARG A 173 12.25 -10.74 10.85
N ASN A 174 12.23 -9.43 10.93
CA ASN A 174 12.99 -8.54 10.04
C ASN A 174 14.39 -8.23 10.55
N LYS A 175 14.87 -8.85 11.65
CA LYS A 175 16.21 -8.64 12.25
C LYS A 175 16.49 -7.15 12.54
N ILE A 176 15.50 -6.44 13.07
CA ILE A 176 15.58 -4.99 13.30
C ILE A 176 16.20 -4.69 14.67
N SER A 177 17.37 -4.06 14.65
CA SER A 177 18.02 -3.53 15.86
C SER A 177 17.32 -2.26 16.36
N SER A 178 17.60 -1.91 17.62
CA SER A 178 17.12 -0.65 18.22
C SER A 178 17.53 0.58 17.41
N ASP A 179 18.73 0.58 16.84
CA ASP A 179 19.25 1.72 16.09
C ASP A 179 18.59 1.88 14.71
N ILE A 180 18.31 0.76 14.04
CA ILE A 180 17.49 0.77 12.82
C ILE A 180 16.11 1.35 13.14
N LEU A 181 15.49 0.90 14.22
CA LEU A 181 14.17 1.39 14.60
C LEU A 181 14.19 2.88 14.96
N LYS A 182 15.23 3.37 15.67
CA LYS A 182 15.41 4.81 15.96
C LYS A 182 15.53 5.64 14.67
N LYS A 183 16.26 5.15 13.65
CA LYS A 183 16.36 5.81 12.34
C LYS A 183 14.99 5.91 11.66
N GLU A 184 14.18 4.84 11.71
CA GLU A 184 12.82 4.86 11.16
C GLU A 184 11.88 5.81 11.93
N TYR A 185 12.01 5.94 13.24
CA TYR A 185 11.31 6.96 14.01
C TYR A 185 11.65 8.37 13.56
N LYS A 186 12.94 8.67 13.40
CA LYS A 186 13.40 9.98 12.93
C LYS A 186 12.89 10.30 11.51
N ARG A 187 12.87 9.28 10.63
CA ARG A 187 12.31 9.40 9.29
C ARG A 187 10.80 9.66 9.32
N PHE A 188 10.07 8.89 10.11
CA PHE A 188 8.64 9.04 10.30
C PHE A 188 8.25 10.44 10.83
N SER A 189 8.99 10.97 11.80
CA SER A 189 8.73 12.30 12.35
C SER A 189 8.89 13.41 11.31
N LYS A 190 9.86 13.29 10.38
CA LYS A 190 10.06 14.24 9.29
C LYS A 190 8.96 14.23 8.23
N LEU A 191 8.23 13.11 8.08
CA LEU A 191 7.15 12.98 7.10
C LEU A 191 5.83 13.61 7.59
N LYS A 192 5.73 13.98 8.85
CA LYS A 192 4.51 14.47 9.51
C LYS A 192 4.34 16.00 9.52
N ILE A 193 5.12 16.71 8.77
CA ILE A 193 5.03 18.17 8.67
C ILE A 193 3.97 18.59 7.67
#